data_5dfa0aaaf0fa04a9f26fd4320785c6e8
#
_entry.id   5dfa0aaaf0fa04a9f26fd4320785c6e8
#
_cell.length_a   1.000
_cell.length_b   1.000
_cell.length_c   1.000
_cell.angle_alpha   90.00
_cell.angle_beta   90.00
_cell.angle_gamma   90.00
#
_symmetry.space_group_name_H-M   'P 1'
#
loop_
_entity.id
_entity.type
_entity.pdbx_description
1 polymer ?
#
loop_
_entity_poly.entity_id
_entity_poly.type
_entity_poly.pdbx_seq_one_letter_code
_entity_poly.pdbx_strand_id
1 'polypeptide(L)'
;NGVSRTPMPTDAGNFGLLDRRVAAEVARLLDRVPTSTPLELRDRALFELAYSSGLRAEELVSLDVASVDYDDEQVRVEGKGGKTRIVPIGEHALSALRAYAERARPALSPTRSGAATSGGGEPALFLSKSGRRLSTSDVRRRLRVWARHAAVQAGASPHWLRHSFATHLLEGGADLRAIQELLGHASLSTTQVYTQVESARLRTVYSRSHPRA
;
A
#
# COMPACT_ATOMS: atom_id res chain seq x y z
N ASN A 1 18.84 49.13 25.27
CA ASN A 1 19.13 48.22 24.18
C ASN A 1 18.02 47.15 24.13
N GLY A 2 16.94 47.49 23.40
CA GLY A 2 15.82 46.59 23.19
C GLY A 2 16.10 45.71 21.96
N VAL A 3 16.20 44.43 22.17
CA VAL A 3 16.27 43.43 21.07
C VAL A 3 14.81 43.12 20.70
N SER A 4 14.37 43.66 19.57
CA SER A 4 13.09 43.33 18.95
C SER A 4 13.15 41.87 18.49
N ARG A 5 12.37 40.99 19.14
CA ARG A 5 12.09 39.64 18.68
C ARG A 5 11.01 39.73 17.61
N THR A 6 11.40 39.61 16.38
CA THR A 6 10.48 39.35 15.26
C THR A 6 9.81 37.98 15.50
N PRO A 7 8.47 37.86 15.51
CA PRO A 7 7.80 36.61 15.65
C PRO A 7 8.05 35.78 14.37
N MET A 8 8.46 34.52 14.54
CA MET A 8 8.52 33.54 13.46
C MET A 8 7.12 33.34 12.86
N PRO A 9 6.97 33.27 11.55
CA PRO A 9 5.70 32.96 10.94
C PRO A 9 5.29 31.54 11.32
N THR A 10 4.10 31.40 11.88
CA THR A 10 3.45 30.12 12.17
C THR A 10 2.95 29.53 10.86
N ASP A 11 3.75 28.66 10.26
CA ASP A 11 3.47 27.94 8.98
C ASP A 11 2.38 26.85 9.11
N ALA A 12 1.51 26.93 10.08
CA ALA A 12 0.41 25.96 10.26
C ALA A 12 -0.60 25.96 9.09
N GLY A 13 -0.70 27.07 8.34
CA GLY A 13 -1.61 27.16 7.19
C GLY A 13 -1.09 26.52 5.91
N ASN A 14 0.22 26.31 5.78
CA ASN A 14 0.83 25.81 4.53
C ASN A 14 0.93 24.27 4.51
N PHE A 15 0.97 23.63 5.67
CA PHE A 15 0.97 22.17 5.78
C PHE A 15 -0.35 21.57 5.26
N GLY A 16 -1.51 22.08 5.67
CA GLY A 16 -2.80 21.52 5.24
C GLY A 16 -3.11 21.67 3.74
N LEU A 17 -2.53 22.67 3.04
CA LEU A 17 -2.70 22.83 1.60
C LEU A 17 -1.81 21.91 0.78
N LEU A 18 -0.60 21.64 1.26
CA LEU A 18 0.33 20.67 0.65
C LEU A 18 -0.22 19.24 0.75
N ASP A 19 -0.80 18.89 1.89
CA ASP A 19 -1.31 17.56 2.18
C ASP A 19 -2.57 17.24 1.35
N ARG A 20 -3.50 18.18 1.19
CA ARG A 20 -4.67 18.03 0.28
C ARG A 20 -4.26 17.84 -1.18
N ARG A 21 -3.16 18.45 -1.64
CA ARG A 21 -2.63 18.25 -2.98
C ARG A 21 -2.10 16.82 -3.14
N VAL A 22 -1.40 16.30 -2.15
CA VAL A 22 -0.87 14.93 -2.17
C VAL A 22 -2.01 13.92 -2.23
N ALA A 23 -3.08 14.09 -1.43
CA ALA A 23 -4.26 13.24 -1.49
C ALA A 23 -4.91 13.23 -2.87
N ALA A 24 -5.10 14.41 -3.47
CA ALA A 24 -5.66 14.55 -4.81
C ALA A 24 -4.74 13.94 -5.89
N GLU A 25 -3.43 14.01 -5.71
CA GLU A 25 -2.47 13.39 -6.63
C GLU A 25 -2.48 11.87 -6.55
N VAL A 26 -2.57 11.30 -5.34
CA VAL A 26 -2.72 9.85 -5.15
C VAL A 26 -4.03 9.37 -5.76
N ALA A 27 -5.15 10.02 -5.48
CA ALA A 27 -6.44 9.67 -6.05
C ALA A 27 -6.40 9.70 -7.58
N ARG A 28 -5.87 10.79 -8.18
CA ARG A 28 -5.69 10.90 -9.64
C ARG A 28 -4.83 9.80 -10.21
N LEU A 29 -3.72 9.45 -9.55
CA LEU A 29 -2.86 8.35 -9.98
C LEU A 29 -3.64 7.04 -10.01
N LEU A 30 -4.28 6.71 -8.90
CA LEU A 30 -5.01 5.46 -8.74
C LEU A 30 -6.16 5.37 -9.75
N ASP A 31 -6.97 6.42 -9.90
CA ASP A 31 -8.13 6.42 -10.77
C ASP A 31 -7.76 6.44 -12.28
N ARG A 32 -6.55 6.86 -12.62
CA ARG A 32 -6.04 6.84 -14.00
C ARG A 32 -5.49 5.49 -14.46
N VAL A 33 -5.26 4.53 -13.55
CA VAL A 33 -4.87 3.19 -13.95
C VAL A 33 -6.10 2.46 -14.53
N PRO A 34 -6.13 2.14 -15.84
CA PRO A 34 -7.25 1.43 -16.43
C PRO A 34 -7.34 0.00 -15.90
N THR A 35 -8.43 -0.68 -16.24
CA THR A 35 -8.71 -2.07 -15.83
C THR A 35 -9.10 -2.96 -17.01
N SER A 36 -8.63 -2.62 -18.21
CA SER A 36 -8.99 -3.30 -19.46
C SER A 36 -8.13 -4.52 -19.76
N THR A 37 -6.87 -4.51 -19.32
CA THR A 37 -5.93 -5.59 -19.56
C THR A 37 -5.47 -6.25 -18.26
N PRO A 38 -4.97 -7.52 -18.30
CA PRO A 38 -4.43 -8.18 -17.12
C PRO A 38 -3.31 -7.41 -16.42
N LEU A 39 -2.46 -6.73 -17.18
CA LEU A 39 -1.37 -5.92 -16.60
C LEU A 39 -1.86 -4.64 -15.94
N GLU A 40 -2.92 -4.04 -16.44
CA GLU A 40 -3.57 -2.87 -15.84
C GLU A 40 -4.30 -3.24 -14.55
N LEU A 41 -5.07 -4.34 -14.55
CA LEU A 41 -5.72 -4.88 -13.34
C LEU A 41 -4.69 -5.16 -12.24
N ARG A 42 -3.54 -5.76 -12.61
CA ARG A 42 -2.45 -5.96 -11.68
C ARG A 42 -1.89 -4.65 -11.13
N ASP A 43 -1.62 -3.68 -11.99
CA ASP A 43 -1.05 -2.40 -11.57
C ASP A 43 -2.02 -1.63 -10.67
N ARG A 44 -3.32 -1.65 -10.99
CA ARG A 44 -4.35 -1.07 -10.14
C ARG A 44 -4.36 -1.70 -8.76
N ALA A 45 -4.43 -3.03 -8.67
CA ALA A 45 -4.41 -3.76 -7.40
C ALA A 45 -3.12 -3.52 -6.61
N LEU A 46 -1.97 -3.49 -7.30
CA LEU A 46 -0.67 -3.21 -6.70
C LEU A 46 -0.61 -1.85 -6.02
N PHE A 47 -1.09 -0.80 -6.68
CA PHE A 47 -1.01 0.56 -6.16
C PHE A 47 -2.09 0.86 -5.13
N GLU A 48 -3.31 0.32 -5.30
CA GLU A 48 -4.35 0.40 -4.28
C GLU A 48 -3.91 -0.25 -2.98
N LEU A 49 -3.32 -1.46 -3.05
CA LEU A 49 -2.78 -2.12 -1.86
C LEU A 49 -1.62 -1.35 -1.25
N ALA A 50 -0.67 -0.89 -2.08
CA ALA A 50 0.48 -0.13 -1.59
C ALA A 50 0.08 1.13 -0.83
N TYR A 51 -0.94 1.84 -1.32
CA TYR A 51 -1.46 3.03 -0.67
C TYR A 51 -2.32 2.69 0.55
N SER A 52 -3.25 1.74 0.41
CA SER A 52 -4.18 1.35 1.48
C SER A 52 -3.47 0.79 2.72
N SER A 53 -2.35 0.09 2.55
CA SER A 53 -1.64 -0.58 3.65
C SER A 53 -0.29 0.04 4.01
N GLY A 54 0.15 1.05 3.28
CA GLY A 54 1.42 1.73 3.52
C GLY A 54 2.65 0.83 3.45
N LEU A 55 2.61 -0.25 2.66
CA LEU A 55 3.68 -1.23 2.57
C LEU A 55 4.95 -0.67 1.92
N ARG A 56 6.11 -1.19 2.36
CA ARG A 56 7.38 -0.97 1.65
C ARG A 56 7.38 -1.74 0.34
N ALA A 57 8.19 -1.29 -0.63
CA ALA A 57 8.28 -1.97 -1.93
C ALA A 57 8.72 -3.44 -1.80
N GLU A 58 9.64 -3.71 -0.89
CA GLU A 58 10.13 -5.06 -0.59
C GLU A 58 9.01 -5.93 0.01
N GLU A 59 8.25 -5.40 0.96
CA GLU A 59 7.12 -6.08 1.58
C GLU A 59 6.03 -6.37 0.54
N LEU A 60 5.72 -5.40 -0.32
CA LEU A 60 4.69 -5.54 -1.36
C LEU A 60 5.01 -6.64 -2.38
N VAL A 61 6.27 -6.75 -2.81
CA VAL A 61 6.67 -7.80 -3.76
C VAL A 61 6.88 -9.16 -3.11
N SER A 62 7.09 -9.23 -1.79
CA SER A 62 7.23 -10.49 -1.06
C SER A 62 5.89 -11.17 -0.76
N LEU A 63 4.77 -10.45 -0.90
CA LEU A 63 3.45 -11.02 -0.63
C LEU A 63 3.14 -12.22 -1.53
N ASP A 64 2.57 -13.24 -0.92
CA ASP A 64 1.98 -14.39 -1.58
C ASP A 64 0.45 -14.25 -1.63
N VAL A 65 -0.21 -15.07 -2.44
CA VAL A 65 -1.68 -15.10 -2.49
C VAL A 65 -2.28 -15.37 -1.11
N ALA A 66 -1.68 -16.28 -0.36
CA ALA A 66 -2.09 -16.61 1.01
C ALA A 66 -1.83 -15.50 2.04
N SER A 67 -1.12 -14.43 1.66
CA SER A 67 -0.91 -13.29 2.56
C SER A 67 -2.15 -12.41 2.70
N VAL A 68 -3.11 -12.50 1.77
CA VAL A 68 -4.34 -11.69 1.75
C VAL A 68 -5.48 -12.49 2.34
N ASP A 69 -6.09 -11.96 3.38
CA ASP A 69 -7.31 -12.45 3.96
C ASP A 69 -8.46 -11.52 3.50
N TYR A 70 -9.29 -12.04 2.60
CA TYR A 70 -10.40 -11.29 2.01
C TYR A 70 -11.63 -11.21 2.92
N ASP A 71 -11.77 -12.12 3.88
CA ASP A 71 -12.90 -12.17 4.80
C ASP A 71 -12.65 -11.22 5.97
N ASP A 72 -11.42 -11.23 6.48
CA ASP A 72 -11.00 -10.33 7.54
C ASP A 72 -10.45 -8.97 7.02
N GLU A 73 -10.46 -8.76 5.71
CA GLU A 73 -10.03 -7.50 5.06
C GLU A 73 -8.63 -7.04 5.50
N GLN A 74 -7.67 -7.94 5.47
CA GLN A 74 -6.34 -7.69 5.99
C GLN A 74 -5.24 -8.37 5.18
N VAL A 75 -4.02 -7.87 5.32
CA VAL A 75 -2.83 -8.49 4.73
C VAL A 75 -1.80 -8.81 5.82
N ARG A 76 -1.27 -10.02 5.77
CA ARG A 76 -0.17 -10.46 6.61
C ARG A 76 1.16 -10.09 5.95
N VAL A 77 1.99 -9.35 6.65
CA VAL A 77 3.24 -8.81 6.12
C VAL A 77 4.40 -9.28 6.98
N GLU A 78 5.39 -9.91 6.36
CA GLU A 78 6.64 -10.26 7.01
C GLU A 78 7.61 -9.07 6.96
N GLY A 79 8.08 -8.63 8.11
CA GLY A 79 9.04 -7.57 8.26
C GLY A 79 10.46 -8.09 8.49
N LYS A 80 11.40 -7.16 8.67
CA LYS A 80 12.80 -7.48 8.96
C LYS A 80 12.92 -8.34 10.23
N GLY A 81 13.66 -9.43 10.13
CA GLY A 81 13.88 -10.36 11.26
C GLY A 81 12.74 -11.35 11.52
N GLY A 82 11.91 -11.65 10.50
CA GLY A 82 10.83 -12.64 10.59
C GLY A 82 9.63 -12.19 11.43
N LYS A 83 9.57 -10.91 11.81
CA LYS A 83 8.41 -10.36 12.54
C LYS A 83 7.25 -10.17 11.58
N THR A 84 6.13 -10.80 11.87
CA THR A 84 4.89 -10.66 11.10
C THR A 84 4.01 -9.59 11.74
N ARG A 85 3.37 -8.77 10.89
CA ARG A 85 2.30 -7.87 11.29
C ARG A 85 1.08 -8.04 10.38
N ILE A 86 -0.07 -7.68 10.90
CA ILE A 86 -1.34 -7.64 10.16
C ILE A 86 -1.67 -6.18 9.89
N VAL A 87 -2.02 -5.86 8.65
CA VAL A 87 -2.40 -4.51 8.24
C VAL A 87 -3.79 -4.57 7.59
N PRO A 88 -4.74 -3.72 8.00
CA PRO A 88 -6.05 -3.66 7.35
C PRO A 88 -5.93 -3.21 5.88
N ILE A 89 -6.88 -3.65 5.07
CA ILE A 89 -7.02 -3.29 3.66
C ILE A 89 -8.36 -2.58 3.49
N GLY A 90 -8.37 -1.44 2.81
CA GLY A 90 -9.60 -0.71 2.51
C GLY A 90 -10.37 -1.30 1.32
N GLU A 91 -11.65 -0.95 1.23
CA GLU A 91 -12.59 -1.48 0.23
C GLU A 91 -12.08 -1.35 -1.22
N HIS A 92 -11.52 -0.22 -1.57
CA HIS A 92 -10.96 0.01 -2.91
C HIS A 92 -9.83 -0.96 -3.26
N ALA A 93 -8.94 -1.24 -2.32
CA ALA A 93 -7.84 -2.17 -2.52
C ALA A 93 -8.34 -3.62 -2.57
N LEU A 94 -9.29 -4.00 -1.72
CA LEU A 94 -9.93 -5.33 -1.76
C LEU A 94 -10.63 -5.59 -3.08
N SER A 95 -11.42 -4.64 -3.56
CA SER A 95 -12.10 -4.73 -4.86
C SER A 95 -11.09 -4.92 -6.00
N ALA A 96 -10.02 -4.12 -6.02
CA ALA A 96 -8.98 -4.21 -7.03
C ALA A 96 -8.21 -5.55 -6.95
N LEU A 97 -7.93 -6.04 -5.74
CA LEU A 97 -7.27 -7.33 -5.53
C LEU A 97 -8.14 -8.50 -5.98
N ARG A 98 -9.44 -8.51 -5.68
CA ARG A 98 -10.38 -9.52 -6.18
C ARG A 98 -10.43 -9.52 -7.70
N ALA A 99 -10.61 -8.36 -8.32
CA ALA A 99 -10.63 -8.24 -9.79
C ALA A 99 -9.31 -8.74 -10.43
N TYR A 100 -8.17 -8.43 -9.82
CA TYR A 100 -6.88 -8.94 -10.27
C TYR A 100 -6.76 -10.45 -10.11
N ALA A 101 -7.09 -10.98 -8.93
CA ALA A 101 -6.96 -12.40 -8.62
C ALA A 101 -7.83 -13.28 -9.53
N GLU A 102 -9.05 -12.85 -9.81
CA GLU A 102 -10.03 -13.60 -10.58
C GLU A 102 -9.82 -13.48 -12.10
N ARG A 103 -9.56 -12.25 -12.59
CA ARG A 103 -9.62 -11.94 -14.03
C ARG A 103 -8.24 -11.83 -14.68
N ALA A 104 -7.20 -11.49 -13.94
CA ALA A 104 -5.91 -11.16 -14.50
C ALA A 104 -4.80 -12.14 -14.11
N ARG A 105 -4.71 -12.51 -12.84
CA ARG A 105 -3.64 -13.37 -12.35
C ARG A 105 -3.59 -14.73 -13.04
N PRO A 106 -4.70 -15.44 -13.33
CA PRO A 106 -4.67 -16.68 -14.09
C PRO A 106 -4.09 -16.51 -15.49
N ALA A 107 -4.40 -15.39 -16.16
CA ALA A 107 -3.86 -15.08 -17.49
C ALA A 107 -2.37 -14.72 -17.49
N LEU A 108 -1.83 -14.29 -16.37
CA LEU A 108 -0.41 -13.99 -16.17
C LEU A 108 0.37 -15.18 -15.63
N SER A 109 -0.30 -16.17 -15.07
CA SER A 109 0.35 -17.40 -14.59
C SER A 109 0.84 -18.21 -15.78
N PRO A 110 2.10 -18.71 -15.77
CA PRO A 110 2.57 -19.53 -16.88
C PRO A 110 1.73 -20.81 -16.95
N THR A 111 1.03 -20.99 -18.06
CA THR A 111 0.38 -22.25 -18.38
C THR A 111 1.49 -23.26 -18.60
N ARG A 112 1.79 -24.09 -17.61
CA ARG A 112 2.69 -25.23 -17.80
C ARG A 112 1.98 -26.23 -18.71
N SER A 113 2.18 -26.09 -20.01
CA SER A 113 1.81 -27.08 -20.98
C SER A 113 2.56 -28.37 -20.63
N GLY A 114 1.84 -29.39 -20.14
CA GLY A 114 2.30 -30.79 -20.23
C GLY A 114 2.85 -31.44 -18.96
N ALA A 115 2.69 -30.91 -17.74
CA ALA A 115 2.97 -31.72 -16.54
C ALA A 115 1.97 -31.37 -15.43
N ALA A 116 1.02 -32.22 -15.22
CA ALA A 116 0.24 -32.32 -13.99
C ALA A 116 1.18 -32.77 -12.86
N THR A 117 1.93 -31.84 -12.30
CA THR A 117 2.61 -32.05 -11.04
C THR A 117 1.89 -31.20 -9.99
N SER A 118 1.29 -31.92 -9.07
CA SER A 118 0.70 -31.50 -7.79
C SER A 118 1.08 -30.09 -7.34
N GLY A 119 0.13 -29.13 -7.39
CA GLY A 119 0.01 -28.06 -6.41
C GLY A 119 0.94 -26.86 -6.49
N GLY A 120 1.74 -26.62 -7.54
CA GLY A 120 2.80 -25.64 -7.46
C GLY A 120 2.79 -24.51 -8.52
N GLY A 121 1.75 -23.64 -8.52
CA GLY A 121 1.84 -22.36 -9.21
C GLY A 121 2.78 -21.39 -8.46
N GLU A 122 3.21 -20.30 -9.13
CA GLU A 122 3.98 -19.23 -8.47
C GLU A 122 3.14 -18.65 -7.30
N PRO A 123 3.61 -18.75 -6.05
CA PRO A 123 2.83 -18.31 -4.90
C PRO A 123 2.69 -16.80 -4.82
N ALA A 124 3.56 -16.05 -5.53
CA ALA A 124 3.56 -14.59 -5.50
C ALA A 124 2.19 -14.00 -5.81
N LEU A 125 1.77 -13.03 -4.99
CA LEU A 125 0.54 -12.27 -5.23
C LEU A 125 0.62 -11.56 -6.58
N PHE A 126 1.67 -10.77 -6.82
CA PHE A 126 1.81 -9.98 -8.03
C PHE A 126 2.79 -10.58 -9.02
N LEU A 127 2.30 -10.84 -10.24
CA LEU A 127 3.07 -11.46 -11.30
C LEU A 127 3.52 -10.43 -12.37
N SER A 128 4.71 -10.66 -12.91
CA SER A 128 5.21 -9.97 -14.10
C SER A 128 4.49 -10.49 -15.35
N LYS A 129 4.73 -9.84 -16.51
CA LYS A 129 4.22 -10.33 -17.81
C LYS A 129 4.68 -11.77 -18.14
N SER A 130 5.82 -12.20 -17.59
CA SER A 130 6.36 -13.56 -17.78
C SER A 130 5.93 -14.55 -16.70
N GLY A 131 4.96 -14.20 -15.84
CA GLY A 131 4.42 -15.08 -14.81
C GLY A 131 5.33 -15.28 -13.59
N ARG A 132 6.40 -14.50 -13.45
CA ARG A 132 7.30 -14.53 -12.29
C ARG A 132 6.93 -13.43 -11.31
N ARG A 133 7.31 -13.60 -10.04
CA ARG A 133 7.19 -12.57 -8.99
C ARG A 133 7.73 -11.22 -9.49
N LEU A 134 7.00 -10.14 -9.19
CA LEU A 134 7.49 -8.78 -9.46
C LEU A 134 8.72 -8.45 -8.61
N SER A 135 9.62 -7.65 -9.16
CA SER A 135 10.71 -7.02 -8.43
C SER A 135 10.33 -5.61 -7.95
N THR A 136 11.07 -5.10 -6.96
CA THR A 136 10.92 -3.70 -6.52
C THR A 136 11.22 -2.70 -7.64
N SER A 137 12.11 -3.06 -8.56
CA SER A 137 12.40 -2.26 -9.76
C SER A 137 11.22 -2.19 -10.71
N ASP A 138 10.45 -3.29 -10.85
CA ASP A 138 9.21 -3.30 -11.63
C ASP A 138 8.17 -2.38 -11.01
N VAL A 139 7.96 -2.45 -9.68
CA VAL A 139 7.03 -1.57 -8.97
C VAL A 139 7.38 -0.10 -9.21
N ARG A 140 8.65 0.28 -9.02
CA ARG A 140 9.13 1.65 -9.25
C ARG A 140 8.94 2.11 -10.69
N ARG A 141 9.22 1.22 -11.65
CA ARG A 141 9.05 1.51 -13.09
C ARG A 141 7.58 1.71 -13.43
N ARG A 142 6.71 0.81 -12.99
CA ARG A 142 5.26 0.89 -13.25
C ARG A 142 4.65 2.15 -12.64
N LEU A 143 4.98 2.45 -11.40
CA LEU A 143 4.50 3.65 -10.73
C LEU A 143 4.90 4.93 -11.47
N ARG A 144 6.16 5.03 -11.96
CA ARG A 144 6.61 6.17 -12.76
C ARG A 144 5.85 6.31 -14.09
N VAL A 145 5.50 5.19 -14.73
CA VAL A 145 4.70 5.22 -15.97
C VAL A 145 3.32 5.80 -15.68
N TRP A 146 2.61 5.29 -14.70
CA TRP A 146 1.26 5.74 -14.38
C TRP A 146 1.21 7.15 -13.79
N ALA A 147 2.22 7.54 -13.01
CA ALA A 147 2.35 8.91 -12.53
C ALA A 147 2.44 9.93 -13.67
N ARG A 148 3.19 9.60 -14.73
CA ARG A 148 3.24 10.44 -15.94
C ARG A 148 1.88 10.53 -16.63
N HIS A 149 1.16 9.42 -16.79
CA HIS A 149 -0.18 9.41 -17.34
C HIS A 149 -1.20 10.19 -16.50
N ALA A 150 -1.01 10.24 -15.20
CA ALA A 150 -1.86 10.99 -14.27
C ALA A 150 -1.43 12.46 -14.09
N ALA A 151 -0.38 12.91 -14.78
CA ALA A 151 0.22 14.23 -14.61
C ALA A 151 0.56 14.57 -13.13
N VAL A 152 1.04 13.56 -12.39
CA VAL A 152 1.52 13.74 -11.02
C VAL A 152 2.91 14.36 -11.06
N GLN A 153 3.05 15.55 -10.47
CA GLN A 153 4.29 16.36 -10.54
C GLN A 153 5.36 15.89 -9.56
N ALA A 154 4.98 15.40 -8.39
CA ALA A 154 5.91 14.88 -7.40
C ALA A 154 6.48 13.54 -7.85
N GLY A 155 7.76 13.27 -7.54
CA GLY A 155 8.46 12.03 -7.91
C GLY A 155 7.80 10.78 -7.34
N ALA A 156 6.74 10.31 -7.98
CA ALA A 156 5.95 9.17 -7.54
C ALA A 156 6.83 7.94 -7.36
N SER A 157 6.88 7.45 -6.14
CA SER A 157 7.65 6.30 -5.71
C SER A 157 6.87 5.48 -4.70
N PRO A 158 7.21 4.21 -4.46
CA PRO A 158 6.57 3.45 -3.38
C PRO A 158 6.69 4.14 -2.01
N HIS A 159 7.79 4.86 -1.80
CA HIS A 159 7.99 5.65 -0.57
C HIS A 159 7.01 6.82 -0.48
N TRP A 160 6.73 7.48 -1.61
CA TRP A 160 5.72 8.54 -1.69
C TRP A 160 4.32 8.03 -1.34
N LEU A 161 3.89 6.87 -1.88
CA LEU A 161 2.60 6.25 -1.50
C LEU A 161 2.51 5.93 -0.01
N ARG A 162 3.59 5.38 0.56
CA ARG A 162 3.67 5.10 1.99
C ARG A 162 3.66 6.36 2.85
N HIS A 163 4.34 7.42 2.41
CA HIS A 163 4.30 8.72 3.09
C HIS A 163 2.89 9.31 3.05
N SER A 164 2.23 9.26 1.88
CA SER A 164 0.85 9.70 1.73
C SER A 164 -0.11 8.93 2.63
N PHE A 165 0.05 7.60 2.75
CA PHE A 165 -0.71 6.79 3.71
C PHE A 165 -0.57 7.32 5.14
N ALA A 166 0.67 7.54 5.61
CA ALA A 166 0.91 8.02 6.97
C ALA A 166 0.31 9.41 7.22
N THR A 167 0.48 10.32 6.26
CA THR A 167 -0.04 11.68 6.33
C THR A 167 -1.57 11.68 6.38
N HIS A 168 -2.22 10.91 5.51
CA HIS A 168 -3.69 10.88 5.47
C HIS A 168 -4.31 10.23 6.71
N LEU A 169 -3.67 9.23 7.30
CA LEU A 169 -4.11 8.69 8.59
C LEU A 169 -3.99 9.73 9.69
N LEU A 170 -2.90 10.49 9.72
CA LEU A 170 -2.69 11.56 10.71
C LEU A 170 -3.75 12.67 10.57
N GLU A 171 -4.03 13.11 9.34
CA GLU A 171 -5.07 14.10 9.03
C GLU A 171 -6.47 13.58 9.39
N GLY A 172 -6.72 12.29 9.18
CA GLY A 172 -7.94 11.60 9.58
C GLY A 172 -8.08 11.40 11.09
N GLY A 173 -7.11 11.87 11.89
CA GLY A 173 -7.14 11.83 13.35
C GLY A 173 -6.60 10.56 13.98
N ALA A 174 -5.87 9.71 13.23
CA ALA A 174 -5.18 8.58 13.81
C ALA A 174 -4.02 9.06 14.71
N ASP A 175 -3.84 8.39 15.84
CA ASP A 175 -2.71 8.67 16.72
C ASP A 175 -1.39 8.16 16.12
N LEU A 176 -0.28 8.86 16.42
CA LEU A 176 1.05 8.54 15.90
C LEU A 176 1.49 7.11 16.21
N ARG A 177 1.09 6.56 17.36
CA ARG A 177 1.46 5.21 17.77
C ARG A 177 0.78 4.18 16.88
N ALA A 178 -0.52 4.35 16.60
CA ALA A 178 -1.25 3.48 15.67
C ALA A 178 -0.63 3.53 14.25
N ILE A 179 -0.27 4.72 13.77
CA ILE A 179 0.42 4.87 12.47
C ILE A 179 1.77 4.14 12.46
N GLN A 180 2.57 4.26 13.52
CA GLN A 180 3.85 3.57 13.63
C GLN A 180 3.70 2.05 13.68
N GLU A 181 2.68 1.55 14.38
CA GLU A 181 2.34 0.13 14.44
C GLU A 181 1.94 -0.40 13.06
N LEU A 182 1.04 0.27 12.34
CA LEU A 182 0.65 -0.08 10.97
C LEU A 182 1.84 -0.08 10.01
N LEU A 183 2.72 0.89 10.13
CA LEU A 183 3.92 0.99 9.30
C LEU A 183 5.02 -0.02 9.67
N GLY A 184 4.95 -0.67 10.83
CA GLY A 184 5.98 -1.61 11.28
C GLY A 184 7.30 -0.93 11.58
N HIS A 185 7.29 0.15 12.37
CA HIS A 185 8.50 0.80 12.87
C HIS A 185 9.11 -0.02 14.00
N ALA A 186 10.32 -0.53 13.83
CA ALA A 186 10.99 -1.49 14.71
C ALA A 186 11.39 -0.94 16.09
N SER A 187 11.21 0.35 16.36
CA SER A 187 11.68 0.99 17.59
C SER A 187 10.76 0.83 18.81
N LEU A 188 9.56 0.32 18.63
CA LEU A 188 8.67 0.00 19.74
C LEU A 188 8.73 -1.50 20.03
N SER A 189 9.74 -1.86 20.80
CA SER A 189 9.99 -3.03 21.62
C SER A 189 9.26 -4.34 21.31
N THR A 190 10.06 -5.42 21.43
CA THR A 190 9.68 -6.77 21.88
C THR A 190 8.51 -7.43 21.18
N THR A 191 8.78 -8.58 20.61
CA THR A 191 7.86 -9.69 20.31
C THR A 191 6.41 -9.47 20.78
N GLN A 192 5.70 -8.51 20.19
CA GLN A 192 4.26 -8.40 20.38
C GLN A 192 3.62 -9.42 19.45
N VAL A 193 3.15 -10.51 20.03
CA VAL A 193 2.13 -11.35 19.39
C VAL A 193 0.93 -10.43 19.18
N TYR A 194 0.61 -10.09 17.92
CA TYR A 194 -0.59 -9.30 17.61
C TYR A 194 -1.81 -10.05 18.15
N THR A 195 -2.42 -9.51 19.18
CA THR A 195 -3.65 -10.06 19.74
C THR A 195 -4.82 -9.66 18.85
N GLN A 196 -5.91 -10.42 18.87
CA GLN A 196 -7.15 -10.06 18.16
C GLN A 196 -7.67 -8.68 18.57
N VAL A 197 -7.49 -8.30 19.82
CA VAL A 197 -7.88 -6.99 20.38
C VAL A 197 -7.09 -5.84 19.74
N GLU A 198 -5.78 -6.01 19.57
CA GLU A 198 -4.93 -5.00 18.91
C GLU A 198 -5.27 -4.84 17.43
N SER A 199 -5.53 -5.94 16.72
CA SER A 199 -5.96 -5.92 15.32
C SER A 199 -7.30 -5.20 15.16
N ALA A 200 -8.27 -5.43 16.03
CA ALA A 200 -9.57 -4.76 16.02
C ALA A 200 -9.43 -3.24 16.29
N ARG A 201 -8.56 -2.84 17.23
CA ARG A 201 -8.26 -1.43 17.50
C ARG A 201 -7.66 -0.76 16.27
N LEU A 202 -6.65 -1.35 15.65
CA LEU A 202 -6.00 -0.79 14.47
C LEU A 202 -6.94 -0.70 13.28
N ARG A 203 -7.83 -1.68 13.08
CA ARG A 203 -8.89 -1.64 12.06
C ARG A 203 -9.85 -0.49 12.31
N THR A 204 -10.29 -0.27 13.55
CA THR A 204 -11.16 0.86 13.90
C THR A 204 -10.51 2.22 13.62
N VAL A 205 -9.24 2.38 14.00
CA VAL A 205 -8.47 3.61 13.71
C VAL A 205 -8.35 3.80 12.19
N TYR A 206 -8.00 2.75 11.47
CA TYR A 206 -7.84 2.77 10.02
C TYR A 206 -9.15 3.18 9.31
N SER A 207 -10.26 2.51 9.62
CA SER A 207 -11.56 2.77 8.97
C SER A 207 -12.12 4.18 9.21
N ARG A 208 -11.73 4.82 10.32
CA ARG A 208 -12.11 6.21 10.62
C ARG A 208 -11.22 7.25 9.96
N SER A 209 -9.99 6.90 9.67
CA SER A 209 -8.95 7.87 9.31
C SER A 209 -8.44 7.74 7.89
N HIS A 210 -8.58 6.58 7.24
CA HIS A 210 -8.05 6.39 5.89
C HIS A 210 -9.09 6.76 4.82
N PRO A 211 -8.73 7.60 3.80
CA PRO A 211 -9.69 8.11 2.80
C PRO A 211 -10.30 7.05 1.88
N ARG A 212 -9.70 5.86 1.81
CA ARG A 212 -10.13 4.72 0.97
C ARG A 212 -10.28 3.45 1.83
N ALA A 213 -10.68 3.62 3.10
CA ALA A 213 -10.98 2.51 3.98
C ALA A 213 -12.14 1.67 3.48
#